data_743969c7ac9640cd70c414a37e6c8d76
#
_entry.id   743969c7ac9640cd70c414a37e6c8d76
#
_cell.length_a   1.000
_cell.length_b   1.000
_cell.length_c   1.000
_cell.angle_alpha   90.00
_cell.angle_beta   90.00
_cell.angle_gamma   90.00
#
_symmetry.space_group_name_H-M   'P 1'
#
loop_
_entity.id
_entity.type
_entity.pdbx_description
1 polymer ?
#
loop_
_entity_poly.entity_id
_entity_poly.type
_entity_poly.pdbx_seq_one_letter_code
_entity_poly.pdbx_strand_id
1 'polypeptide(L)' 'MDAARFEPQFREVNELLLHLRGLVLVRELLAERGATLPDLQEHSDEIERVRDRLARLVRSTGGGAFSAAA' A
#
# COMPACT_ATOMS: atom_id res chain seq x y z
N MET A 1 14.93 -23.46 -6.09
CA MET A 1 13.87 -22.63 -6.61
C MET A 1 13.50 -21.53 -5.66
N ASP A 2 14.26 -20.50 -5.71
CA ASP A 2 14.07 -19.37 -4.79
C ASP A 2 12.81 -18.57 -5.14
N ALA A 3 12.40 -18.61 -6.41
CA ALA A 3 11.20 -17.88 -6.84
C ALA A 3 9.95 -18.35 -6.08
N ALA A 4 9.83 -19.66 -5.87
CA ALA A 4 8.67 -20.19 -5.16
C ALA A 4 8.65 -19.76 -3.69
N ARG A 5 9.83 -19.58 -3.10
CA ARG A 5 9.97 -19.17 -1.72
C ARG A 5 9.50 -17.73 -1.51
N PHE A 6 9.81 -16.85 -2.46
CA PHE A 6 9.49 -15.43 -2.34
C PHE A 6 8.13 -15.06 -2.91
N GLU A 7 7.52 -15.96 -3.66
CA GLU A 7 6.27 -15.67 -4.33
C GLU A 7 5.15 -15.18 -3.41
N PRO A 8 4.91 -15.80 -2.22
CA PRO A 8 3.85 -15.30 -1.34
C PRO A 8 4.07 -13.87 -0.90
N GLN A 9 5.32 -13.48 -0.66
CA GLN A 9 5.64 -12.12 -0.25
C GLN A 9 5.43 -11.13 -1.38
N PHE A 10 5.85 -11.48 -2.58
CA PHE A 10 5.62 -10.65 -3.76
C PHE A 10 4.13 -10.50 -4.04
N ARG A 11 3.39 -11.59 -3.87
CA ARG A 11 1.95 -11.56 -4.09
C ARG A 11 1.28 -10.62 -3.12
N GLU A 12 1.65 -10.67 -1.85
CA GLU A 12 1.08 -9.80 -0.85
C GLU A 12 1.43 -8.33 -1.12
N VAL A 13 2.66 -8.05 -1.49
CA VAL A 13 3.09 -6.70 -1.86
C VAL A 13 2.26 -6.19 -3.03
N ASN A 14 2.11 -7.02 -4.07
CA ASN A 14 1.32 -6.66 -5.23
C ASN A 14 -0.14 -6.36 -4.88
N GLU A 15 -0.73 -7.22 -4.05
CA GLU A 15 -2.12 -7.02 -3.62
C GLU A 15 -2.28 -5.72 -2.86
N LEU A 16 -1.33 -5.42 -1.97
CA LEU A 16 -1.37 -4.18 -1.21
C LEU A 16 -1.20 -2.95 -2.11
N LEU A 17 -0.32 -3.05 -3.11
CA LEU A 17 -0.14 -1.96 -4.06
C LEU A 17 -1.41 -1.70 -4.86
N LEU A 18 -2.05 -2.75 -5.34
CA LEU A 18 -3.30 -2.62 -6.07
C LEU A 18 -4.40 -2.05 -5.18
N HIS A 19 -4.46 -2.52 -3.95
CA HIS A 19 -5.43 -2.03 -2.99
C HIS A 19 -5.20 -0.53 -2.70
N LEU A 20 -3.95 -0.16 -2.50
CA LEU A 20 -3.59 1.23 -2.25
C LEU A 20 -3.98 2.13 -3.42
N ARG A 21 -3.68 1.70 -4.64
CA ARG A 21 -4.04 2.47 -5.83
C ARG A 21 -5.54 2.64 -5.94
N GLY A 22 -6.29 1.57 -5.64
CA GLY A 22 -7.74 1.62 -5.65
C GLY A 22 -8.28 2.61 -4.62
N LEU A 23 -7.73 2.59 -3.42
CA LEU A 23 -8.14 3.52 -2.37
C LEU A 23 -7.89 4.97 -2.76
N VAL A 24 -6.73 5.25 -3.35
CA VAL A 24 -6.39 6.60 -3.78
C VAL A 24 -7.36 7.08 -4.86
N LEU A 25 -7.64 6.22 -5.84
CA LEU A 25 -8.57 6.57 -6.93
C LEU A 25 -9.98 6.81 -6.40
N VAL A 26 -10.45 5.95 -5.50
CA VAL A 26 -11.78 6.10 -4.92
C VAL A 26 -11.87 7.40 -4.14
N ARG A 27 -10.83 7.72 -3.37
CA ARG A 27 -10.82 8.97 -2.61
C ARG A 27 -10.90 10.18 -3.53
N GLU A 28 -10.18 10.17 -4.63
CA GLU A 28 -10.22 11.25 -5.60
C GLU A 28 -11.61 11.40 -6.21
N LEU A 29 -12.24 10.29 -6.59
CA LEU A 29 -13.57 10.31 -7.14
C LEU A 29 -14.60 10.83 -6.14
N LEU A 30 -14.48 10.42 -4.88
CA LEU A 30 -15.37 10.88 -3.83
C LEU A 30 -15.22 12.39 -3.60
N ALA A 31 -13.98 12.87 -3.60
CA ALA A 31 -13.71 14.28 -3.44
C ALA A 31 -14.35 15.10 -4.57
N GLU A 32 -14.23 14.61 -5.80
CA GLU A 32 -14.84 15.25 -6.97
C GLU A 32 -16.37 15.29 -6.89
N ARG A 33 -16.95 14.29 -6.23
CA ARG A 33 -18.40 14.19 -6.09
C ARG A 33 -18.94 14.89 -4.85
N GLY A 34 -18.06 15.57 -4.12
CA GLY A 34 -18.48 16.36 -2.98
C GLY A 34 -18.64 15.56 -1.69
N ALA A 35 -17.91 14.46 -1.53
CA ALA A 35 -17.95 13.71 -0.29
C ALA A 35 -17.56 14.59 0.89
N THR A 36 -18.07 14.25 2.08
CA THR A 36 -17.79 15.03 3.28
C THR A 36 -16.34 14.83 3.73
N LEU A 37 -15.85 15.78 4.52
CA LEU A 37 -14.50 15.66 5.08
C LEU A 37 -14.33 14.40 5.92
N PRO A 38 -15.29 14.03 6.79
CA PRO A 38 -15.16 12.77 7.53
C PRO A 38 -15.04 11.55 6.63
N ASP A 39 -15.78 11.50 5.53
CA ASP A 39 -15.70 10.38 4.59
C ASP A 39 -14.33 10.33 3.93
N LEU A 40 -13.81 11.47 3.52
CA LEU A 40 -12.48 11.53 2.92
C LEU A 40 -11.40 11.17 3.93
N GLN A 41 -11.59 11.54 5.19
CA GLN A 41 -10.64 11.22 6.25
C GLN A 41 -10.58 9.71 6.48
N GLU A 42 -11.73 9.03 6.46
CA GLU A 42 -11.75 7.57 6.60
C GLU A 42 -10.91 6.89 5.53
N HIS A 43 -11.01 7.38 4.29
CA HIS A 43 -10.20 6.84 3.20
C HIS A 43 -8.73 7.16 3.37
N SER A 44 -8.42 8.37 3.84
CA SER A 44 -7.03 8.75 4.13
C SER A 44 -6.43 7.87 5.21
N ASP A 45 -7.20 7.56 6.25
CA ASP A 45 -6.74 6.70 7.33
C ASP A 45 -6.46 5.29 6.84
N GLU A 46 -7.32 4.78 5.97
CA GLU A 46 -7.11 3.45 5.37
C GLU A 46 -5.89 3.43 4.47
N ILE A 47 -5.70 4.47 3.68
CA ILE A 47 -4.51 4.62 2.85
C ILE A 47 -3.25 4.57 3.71
N GLU A 48 -3.24 5.27 4.84
CA GLU A 48 -2.09 5.28 5.74
C GLU A 48 -1.84 3.88 6.33
N ARG A 49 -2.89 3.17 6.71
CA ARG A 49 -2.75 1.80 7.24
C ARG A 49 -2.13 0.87 6.20
N VAL A 50 -2.59 0.95 4.97
CA VAL A 50 -2.06 0.11 3.89
C VAL A 50 -0.61 0.47 3.59
N ARG A 51 -0.29 1.75 3.57
CA ARG A 51 1.08 2.20 3.35
C ARG A 51 2.02 1.71 4.43
N ASP A 52 1.59 1.78 5.69
CA ASP A 52 2.40 1.30 6.81
C ASP A 52 2.66 -0.20 6.70
N ARG A 53 1.62 -0.95 6.37
CA ARG A 53 1.75 -2.39 6.20
C ARG A 53 2.70 -2.72 5.05
N LEU A 54 2.55 -2.02 3.94
CA LEU A 54 3.41 -2.21 2.78
C LEU A 54 4.86 -1.89 3.13
N ALA A 55 5.10 -0.79 3.83
CA ALA A 55 6.44 -0.40 4.23
C ALA A 55 7.09 -1.47 5.13
N ARG A 56 6.31 -2.02 6.06
CA ARG A 56 6.82 -3.09 6.93
C ARG A 56 7.16 -4.34 6.14
N LEU A 57 6.31 -4.70 5.20
CA LEU A 57 6.54 -5.86 4.35
C LEU A 57 7.79 -5.70 3.50
N VAL A 58 7.95 -4.55 2.87
CA VAL A 58 9.12 -4.28 2.04
C VAL A 58 10.39 -4.34 2.88
N ARG A 59 10.37 -3.78 4.07
CA ARG A 59 11.53 -3.83 4.97
C ARG A 59 11.87 -5.26 5.37
N SER A 60 10.85 -6.07 5.65
CA SER A 60 11.08 -7.45 6.08
C SER A 60 11.55 -8.35 4.93
N THR A 61 11.28 -7.97 3.69
CA THR A 61 11.68 -8.75 2.53
C THR A 61 12.99 -8.28 1.90
N GLY A 62 13.75 -7.47 2.61
CA GLY A 62 15.03 -7.01 2.13
C GLY A 62 15.11 -5.54 1.80
N GLY A 63 14.09 -4.77 2.22
CA GLY A 63 14.10 -3.33 2.02
C GLY A 63 15.33 -2.65 2.60
N GLY A 64 15.94 -3.27 3.62
CA GLY A 64 17.16 -2.77 4.21
C GLY A 64 18.30 -2.72 3.22
N ALA A 65 18.32 -3.61 2.25
CA ALA A 65 19.34 -3.60 1.21
C ALA A 65 19.28 -2.33 0.36
N PHE A 66 18.11 -1.84 0.12
CA PHE A 66 17.94 -0.59 -0.61
C PHE A 66 18.44 0.60 0.19
N SER A 67 18.19 0.59 1.48
CA SER A 67 18.69 1.64 2.35
C SER A 67 20.21 1.67 2.37
N ALA A 68 20.82 0.50 2.38
CA ALA A 68 22.28 0.40 2.36
C ALA A 68 22.87 0.91 1.05
N ALA A 69 22.13 0.74 -0.03
CA ALA A 69 22.57 1.20 -1.34
C ALA A 69 22.47 2.71 -1.49
N ALA A 70 21.60 3.30 -0.73
CA ALA A 70 21.45 4.74 -0.78
C ALA A 70 22.59 5.42 -0.05
#